data_1c9c335f7bfc5bc6e37972915a3e0781
#
_entry.id   1c9c335f7bfc5bc6e37972915a3e0781
#
_cell.length_a   1.000
_cell.length_b   1.000
_cell.length_c   1.000
_cell.angle_alpha   90.00
_cell.angle_beta   90.00
_cell.angle_gamma   90.00
#
_symmetry.space_group_name_H-M   'P 1'
#
loop_
_entity.id
_entity.type
_entity.pdbx_description
1 polymer ?
#
loop_
_entity_poly.entity_id
_entity_poly.type
_entity_poly.pdbx_seq_one_letter_code
_entity_poly.pdbx_strand_id
1 'polypeptide(L)'
;VYKRQVELRWNDALDCWEPQVDEWGLTSVDGIGMAGDGAGIAGALAAEHRGRLAALQAAHLLGRIDARKRDSEAVAPRDALARAVRGREFFDALYKAPDAFRRPVGDTIVCRCEEVTAAQVRETVKLGCSGPNQMKAFLRCGMGPCQGRFCGLTVAELIAEERGVPTQEVGYYRLRFPTKPLTLGELASLPQTDDSRQAVVRLKK
;
A
#
# COMPACT_ATOMS: atom_id res chain seq x y z
N VAL A 1 -0.53 -16.79 4.28
CA VAL A 1 -1.03 -15.47 3.91
C VAL A 1 0.04 -14.40 4.09
N TYR A 2 0.82 -14.42 5.15
CA TYR A 2 1.85 -13.39 5.43
C TYR A 2 3.13 -13.54 4.62
N LYS A 3 3.36 -14.68 3.98
CA LYS A 3 4.61 -15.01 3.28
C LYS A 3 4.73 -14.43 1.86
N ARG A 4 3.70 -13.71 1.37
CA ARG A 4 3.67 -13.17 0.00
C ARG A 4 3.36 -11.67 -0.03
N GLN A 5 3.74 -10.92 1.00
CA GLN A 5 3.63 -9.46 0.95
C GLN A 5 4.83 -8.91 0.18
N VAL A 6 4.54 -8.06 -0.80
CA VAL A 6 5.54 -7.28 -1.50
C VAL A 6 6.27 -6.40 -0.50
N GLU A 7 7.60 -6.34 -0.59
CA GLU A 7 8.39 -5.44 0.23
C GLU A 7 8.05 -3.99 -0.09
N LEU A 8 7.88 -3.19 0.97
CA LEU A 8 7.61 -1.77 0.88
C LEU A 8 8.83 -0.99 1.33
N ARG A 9 9.09 0.12 0.67
CA ARG A 9 10.07 1.12 1.11
C ARG A 9 9.36 2.42 1.46
N TRP A 10 9.93 3.17 2.38
CA TRP A 10 9.49 4.52 2.68
C TRP A 10 10.06 5.49 1.65
N ASN A 11 9.23 6.39 1.15
CA ASN A 11 9.61 7.48 0.26
C ASN A 11 9.53 8.80 1.02
N ASP A 12 10.70 9.38 1.35
CA ASP A 12 10.80 10.63 2.13
C ASP A 12 10.27 11.86 1.38
N ALA A 13 10.30 11.83 0.04
CA ALA A 13 9.81 12.95 -0.76
C ALA A 13 8.27 13.03 -0.74
N LEU A 14 7.61 11.87 -0.72
CA LEU A 14 6.15 11.75 -0.74
C LEU A 14 5.54 11.42 0.62
N ASP A 15 6.37 11.21 1.65
CA ASP A 15 5.97 10.76 2.98
C ASP A 15 5.00 9.58 2.95
N CYS A 16 5.30 8.57 2.15
CA CYS A 16 4.44 7.41 2.00
C CYS A 16 5.23 6.11 1.77
N TRP A 17 4.54 4.99 2.01
CA TRP A 17 5.04 3.67 1.66
C TRP A 17 4.75 3.37 0.18
N GLU A 18 5.75 2.91 -0.54
CA GLU A 18 5.62 2.41 -1.90
C GLU A 18 6.24 1.02 -2.06
N PRO A 19 5.77 0.21 -3.02
CA PRO A 19 6.35 -1.10 -3.26
C PRO A 19 7.77 -0.96 -3.83
N GLN A 20 8.65 -1.83 -3.38
CA GLN A 20 9.97 -1.98 -3.98
C GLN A 20 9.84 -2.76 -5.28
N VAL A 21 10.18 -2.12 -6.38
CA VAL A 21 10.15 -2.72 -7.73
C VAL A 21 11.48 -2.49 -8.45
N ASP A 22 11.80 -3.41 -9.36
CA ASP A 22 12.92 -3.25 -10.28
C ASP A 22 12.58 -2.32 -11.47
N GLU A 23 13.52 -2.17 -12.39
CA GLU A 23 13.36 -1.33 -13.60
C GLU A 23 12.24 -1.80 -14.55
N TRP A 24 11.76 -3.03 -14.40
CA TRP A 24 10.67 -3.62 -15.17
C TRP A 24 9.34 -3.63 -14.42
N GLY A 25 9.33 -3.19 -13.17
CA GLY A 25 8.16 -3.23 -12.32
C GLY A 25 7.94 -4.57 -11.61
N LEU A 26 8.94 -5.48 -11.58
CA LEU A 26 8.85 -6.71 -10.80
C LEU A 26 9.07 -6.41 -9.32
N THR A 27 8.28 -7.06 -8.48
CA THR A 27 8.35 -6.92 -7.02
C THR A 27 9.25 -7.98 -6.39
N SER A 28 9.44 -7.92 -5.07
CA SER A 28 10.11 -8.95 -4.27
C SER A 28 9.42 -10.31 -4.29
N VAL A 29 8.23 -10.42 -4.89
CA VAL A 29 7.45 -11.66 -4.97
C VAL A 29 7.39 -12.14 -6.42
N ASP A 30 7.88 -13.36 -6.66
CA ASP A 30 7.86 -13.97 -7.98
C ASP A 30 6.46 -14.00 -8.60
N GLY A 31 6.38 -13.61 -9.88
CA GLY A 31 5.14 -13.57 -10.64
C GLY A 31 4.23 -12.39 -10.33
N ILE A 32 4.65 -11.46 -9.47
CA ILE A 32 3.92 -10.23 -9.18
C ILE A 32 4.72 -9.03 -9.67
N GLY A 33 4.13 -8.30 -10.61
CA GLY A 33 4.63 -7.02 -11.10
C GLY A 33 3.68 -5.88 -10.75
N MET A 34 4.22 -4.68 -10.63
CA MET A 34 3.47 -3.44 -10.39
C MET A 34 3.93 -2.36 -11.34
N ALA A 35 2.98 -1.64 -11.91
CA ALA A 35 3.25 -0.54 -12.83
C ALA A 35 2.31 0.66 -12.59
N GLY A 36 2.64 1.79 -13.17
CA GLY A 36 1.87 3.02 -12.99
C GLY A 36 1.96 3.56 -11.57
N ASP A 37 0.90 4.22 -11.11
CA ASP A 37 0.86 4.88 -9.80
C ASP A 37 0.94 3.87 -8.63
N GLY A 38 0.60 2.60 -8.86
CA GLY A 38 0.77 1.54 -7.87
C GLY A 38 2.25 1.26 -7.53
N ALA A 39 3.17 1.60 -8.43
CA ALA A 39 4.62 1.47 -8.24
C ALA A 39 5.30 2.81 -7.83
N GLY A 40 4.53 3.79 -7.38
CA GLY A 40 4.96 5.15 -7.04
C GLY A 40 4.37 6.18 -8.00
N ILE A 41 3.77 7.23 -7.43
CA ILE A 41 3.06 8.26 -8.19
C ILE A 41 4.04 9.12 -8.97
N ALA A 42 3.93 9.15 -10.30
CA ALA A 42 4.80 9.94 -11.16
C ALA A 42 4.06 10.65 -12.30
N GLY A 43 2.73 10.54 -12.33
CA GLY A 43 1.86 11.15 -13.35
C GLY A 43 1.48 10.20 -14.49
N ALA A 44 0.45 10.56 -15.23
CA ALA A 44 -0.22 9.68 -16.21
C ALA A 44 0.72 9.20 -17.33
N LEU A 45 1.57 10.08 -17.89
CA LEU A 45 2.54 9.69 -18.92
C LEU A 45 3.59 8.70 -18.39
N ALA A 46 4.09 8.94 -17.17
CA ALA A 46 5.00 7.99 -16.53
C ALA A 46 4.34 6.65 -16.27
N ALA A 47 3.08 6.64 -15.85
CA ALA A 47 2.29 5.42 -15.62
C ALA A 47 2.14 4.60 -16.91
N GLU A 48 1.87 5.26 -18.06
CA GLU A 48 1.79 4.59 -19.36
C GLU A 48 3.11 3.90 -19.72
N HIS A 49 4.24 4.60 -19.62
CA HIS A 49 5.53 4.03 -19.98
C HIS A 49 5.99 2.94 -19.02
N ARG A 50 5.74 3.06 -17.73
CA ARG A 50 5.95 1.97 -16.77
C ARG A 50 5.11 0.75 -17.11
N GLY A 51 3.85 0.95 -17.51
CA GLY A 51 2.97 -0.13 -17.97
C GLY A 51 3.52 -0.86 -19.21
N ARG A 52 4.07 -0.13 -20.17
CA ARG A 52 4.71 -0.70 -21.35
C ARG A 52 5.93 -1.55 -21.01
N LEU A 53 6.81 -1.05 -20.13
CA LEU A 53 7.98 -1.80 -19.66
C LEU A 53 7.58 -3.07 -18.92
N ALA A 54 6.60 -3.00 -18.02
CA ALA A 54 6.09 -4.17 -17.31
C ALA A 54 5.46 -5.21 -18.26
N ALA A 55 4.75 -4.76 -19.30
CA ALA A 55 4.17 -5.65 -20.31
C ALA A 55 5.26 -6.37 -21.14
N LEU A 56 6.33 -5.67 -21.52
CA LEU A 56 7.47 -6.27 -22.21
C LEU A 56 8.15 -7.36 -21.36
N GLN A 57 8.35 -7.08 -20.09
CA GLN A 57 8.90 -8.05 -19.15
C GLN A 57 7.97 -9.25 -18.96
N ALA A 58 6.67 -9.04 -18.82
CA ALA A 58 5.70 -10.13 -18.72
C ALA A 58 5.71 -11.01 -19.97
N ALA A 59 5.76 -10.39 -21.17
CA ALA A 59 5.86 -11.14 -22.43
C ALA A 59 7.14 -11.97 -22.52
N HIS A 60 8.26 -11.43 -22.02
CA HIS A 60 9.53 -12.17 -21.94
C HIS A 60 9.45 -13.35 -20.96
N LEU A 61 8.96 -13.14 -19.76
CA LEU A 61 8.80 -14.21 -18.75
C LEU A 61 7.87 -15.34 -19.20
N LEU A 62 6.86 -15.01 -20.04
CA LEU A 62 5.93 -15.97 -20.63
C LEU A 62 6.50 -16.62 -21.92
N GLY A 63 7.75 -16.36 -22.28
CA GLY A 63 8.39 -16.92 -23.48
C GLY A 63 7.81 -16.44 -24.81
N ARG A 64 7.09 -15.31 -24.84
CA ARG A 64 6.50 -14.74 -26.06
C ARG A 64 7.48 -13.93 -26.88
N ILE A 65 8.48 -13.34 -26.22
CA ILE A 65 9.59 -12.61 -26.84
C ILE A 65 10.90 -13.01 -26.14
N ASP A 66 12.00 -12.96 -26.85
CA ASP A 66 13.33 -13.14 -26.26
C ASP A 66 13.84 -11.85 -25.58
N ALA A 67 14.94 -11.96 -24.85
CA ALA A 67 15.54 -10.83 -24.15
C ALA A 67 15.98 -9.72 -25.09
N ARG A 68 16.54 -10.08 -26.28
CA ARG A 68 17.01 -9.10 -27.25
C ARG A 68 15.88 -8.23 -27.80
N LYS A 69 14.74 -8.86 -28.12
CA LYS A 69 13.55 -8.14 -28.57
C LYS A 69 12.97 -7.28 -27.46
N ARG A 70 12.82 -7.83 -26.23
CA ARG A 70 12.38 -7.06 -25.06
C ARG A 70 13.22 -5.79 -24.88
N ASP A 71 14.55 -5.93 -24.86
CA ASP A 71 15.45 -4.83 -24.59
C ASP A 71 15.43 -3.77 -25.70
N SER A 72 15.35 -4.20 -26.97
CA SER A 72 15.23 -3.29 -28.11
C SER A 72 13.90 -2.50 -28.09
N GLU A 73 12.79 -3.14 -27.75
CA GLU A 73 11.47 -2.48 -27.64
C GLU A 73 11.35 -1.60 -26.38
N ALA A 74 12.17 -1.83 -25.36
CA ALA A 74 12.17 -1.03 -24.13
C ALA A 74 12.86 0.33 -24.25
N VAL A 75 13.69 0.55 -25.28
CA VAL A 75 14.46 1.80 -25.44
C VAL A 75 13.53 3.02 -25.48
N ALA A 76 12.57 3.02 -26.39
CA ALA A 76 11.65 4.16 -26.56
C ALA A 76 10.78 4.44 -25.30
N PRO A 77 10.17 3.44 -24.65
CA PRO A 77 9.48 3.65 -23.38
C PRO A 77 10.39 4.18 -22.26
N ARG A 78 11.64 3.71 -22.13
CA ARG A 78 12.58 4.20 -21.12
C ARG A 78 12.94 5.67 -21.34
N ASP A 79 13.24 6.05 -22.58
CA ASP A 79 13.53 7.45 -22.92
C ASP A 79 12.34 8.36 -22.68
N ALA A 80 11.14 7.89 -23.01
CA ALA A 80 9.91 8.65 -22.77
C ALA A 80 9.61 8.76 -21.27
N LEU A 81 9.83 7.71 -20.50
CA LEU A 81 9.69 7.74 -19.03
C LEU A 81 10.67 8.75 -18.42
N ALA A 82 11.94 8.72 -18.82
CA ALA A 82 12.94 9.67 -18.33
C ALA A 82 12.54 11.13 -18.61
N ARG A 83 11.94 11.41 -19.77
CA ARG A 83 11.40 12.75 -20.08
C ARG A 83 10.17 13.08 -19.23
N ALA A 84 9.27 12.12 -19.04
CA ALA A 84 8.02 12.32 -18.30
C ALA A 84 8.23 12.61 -16.80
N VAL A 85 9.29 12.07 -16.20
CA VAL A 85 9.62 12.30 -14.78
C VAL A 85 10.56 13.47 -14.54
N ARG A 86 11.00 14.14 -15.59
CA ARG A 86 11.91 15.30 -15.46
C ARG A 86 11.25 16.40 -14.64
N GLY A 87 11.95 16.86 -13.59
CA GLY A 87 11.46 17.89 -12.67
C GLY A 87 10.44 17.40 -11.67
N ARG A 88 10.16 16.09 -11.60
CA ARG A 88 9.21 15.54 -10.65
C ARG A 88 9.59 15.82 -9.21
N GLU A 89 10.86 15.70 -8.85
CA GLU A 89 11.36 15.99 -7.49
C GLU A 89 11.03 17.42 -7.03
N PHE A 90 11.08 18.40 -7.96
CA PHE A 90 10.68 19.77 -7.65
C PHE A 90 9.19 19.85 -7.31
N PHE A 91 8.33 19.20 -8.09
CA PHE A 91 6.89 19.19 -7.82
C PHE A 91 6.55 18.45 -6.54
N ASP A 92 7.20 17.35 -6.27
CA ASP A 92 6.99 16.57 -5.04
C ASP A 92 7.37 17.39 -3.80
N ALA A 93 8.46 18.13 -3.85
CA ALA A 93 8.85 19.07 -2.79
C ALA A 93 7.87 20.24 -2.64
N LEU A 94 7.44 20.84 -3.77
CA LEU A 94 6.55 21.99 -3.80
C LEU A 94 5.16 21.67 -3.24
N TYR A 95 4.64 20.48 -3.57
CA TYR A 95 3.29 20.04 -3.19
C TYR A 95 3.28 19.09 -1.99
N LYS A 96 4.38 18.98 -1.25
CA LYS A 96 4.44 18.20 -0.02
C LYS A 96 3.38 18.69 0.96
N ALA A 97 2.54 17.79 1.45
CA ALA A 97 1.45 18.14 2.35
C ALA A 97 1.99 18.69 3.68
N PRO A 98 1.54 19.87 4.16
CA PRO A 98 1.93 20.41 5.45
C PRO A 98 1.56 19.49 6.61
N ASP A 99 2.35 19.53 7.68
CA ASP A 99 2.14 18.71 8.90
C ASP A 99 0.74 18.90 9.50
N ALA A 100 0.16 20.08 9.40
CA ALA A 100 -1.18 20.36 9.91
C ALA A 100 -2.28 19.47 9.29
N PHE A 101 -2.10 19.02 8.03
CA PHE A 101 -3.01 18.09 7.38
C PHE A 101 -2.65 16.63 7.64
N ARG A 102 -1.38 16.35 7.87
CA ARG A 102 -0.87 15.00 8.08
C ARG A 102 -1.00 14.56 9.53
N ARG A 103 -0.84 15.50 10.47
CA ARG A 103 -0.86 15.29 11.93
C ARG A 103 -1.95 16.11 12.59
N PRO A 104 -3.23 15.80 12.33
CA PRO A 104 -4.34 16.51 12.94
C PRO A 104 -4.33 16.38 14.47
N VAL A 105 -5.05 17.29 15.13
CA VAL A 105 -5.12 17.37 16.60
C VAL A 105 -6.57 17.31 17.09
N GLY A 106 -6.74 17.05 18.39
CA GLY A 106 -8.03 17.10 19.08
C GLY A 106 -9.05 16.15 18.48
N ASP A 107 -10.27 16.64 18.29
CA ASP A 107 -11.44 15.88 17.85
C ASP A 107 -11.53 15.72 16.33
N THR A 108 -10.47 16.07 15.59
CA THR A 108 -10.42 15.83 14.16
C THR A 108 -10.54 14.32 13.86
N ILE A 109 -11.56 13.93 13.08
CA ILE A 109 -11.79 12.54 12.72
C ILE A 109 -10.70 12.07 11.77
N VAL A 110 -9.92 11.09 12.18
CA VAL A 110 -8.85 10.43 11.42
C VAL A 110 -9.39 9.22 10.66
N CYS A 111 -10.13 8.36 11.32
CA CYS A 111 -10.76 7.20 10.71
C CYS A 111 -12.27 7.45 10.54
N ARG A 112 -12.71 7.77 9.33
CA ARG A 112 -14.13 8.02 9.04
C ARG A 112 -15.01 6.79 9.13
N CYS A 113 -14.45 5.60 8.91
CA CYS A 113 -15.23 4.35 8.98
C CYS A 113 -15.63 3.97 10.39
N GLU A 114 -14.79 4.31 11.38
CA GLU A 114 -14.97 3.95 12.79
C GLU A 114 -15.09 5.21 13.67
N GLU A 115 -15.16 6.40 13.05
CA GLU A 115 -15.32 7.71 13.70
C GLU A 115 -14.29 8.01 14.79
N VAL A 116 -13.05 7.51 14.59
CA VAL A 116 -11.96 7.68 15.55
C VAL A 116 -11.24 9.01 15.34
N THR A 117 -11.03 9.74 16.43
CA THR A 117 -10.37 11.06 16.43
C THR A 117 -8.85 10.97 16.60
N ALA A 118 -8.14 12.07 16.30
CA ALA A 118 -6.71 12.20 16.52
C ALA A 118 -6.35 12.06 18.01
N ALA A 119 -7.14 12.63 18.90
CA ALA A 119 -6.95 12.53 20.36
C ALA A 119 -7.02 11.07 20.81
N GLN A 120 -8.02 10.29 20.38
CA GLN A 120 -8.16 8.88 20.72
C GLN A 120 -6.98 8.03 20.24
N VAL A 121 -6.45 8.32 19.04
CA VAL A 121 -5.24 7.63 18.53
C VAL A 121 -4.07 7.91 19.47
N ARG A 122 -3.80 9.18 19.80
CA ARG A 122 -2.68 9.58 20.68
C ARG A 122 -2.79 8.97 22.08
N GLU A 123 -3.99 9.00 22.67
CA GLU A 123 -4.21 8.40 23.98
C GLU A 123 -3.97 6.90 23.98
N THR A 124 -4.40 6.23 22.91
CA THR A 124 -4.14 4.78 22.75
C THR A 124 -2.64 4.48 22.65
N VAL A 125 -1.85 5.37 22.03
CA VAL A 125 -0.39 5.21 22.00
C VAL A 125 0.20 5.30 23.40
N LYS A 126 -0.28 6.21 24.24
CA LYS A 126 0.16 6.32 25.65
C LYS A 126 -0.15 5.06 26.48
N LEU A 127 -1.15 4.28 26.08
CA LEU A 127 -1.45 2.98 26.68
C LEU A 127 -0.54 1.84 26.20
N GLY A 128 0.45 2.14 25.33
CA GLY A 128 1.43 1.19 24.85
C GLY A 128 1.18 0.66 23.42
N CYS A 129 0.25 1.24 22.67
CA CYS A 129 0.06 0.89 21.27
C CYS A 129 1.24 1.35 20.43
N SER A 130 2.02 0.41 19.88
CA SER A 130 3.27 0.69 19.19
C SER A 130 3.15 0.80 17.67
N GLY A 131 2.01 0.45 17.07
CA GLY A 131 1.87 0.48 15.62
C GLY A 131 0.43 0.32 15.13
N PRO A 132 0.19 0.58 13.82
CA PRO A 132 -1.16 0.64 13.26
C PRO A 132 -1.89 -0.72 13.31
N ASN A 133 -1.17 -1.84 13.27
CA ASN A 133 -1.80 -3.15 13.38
C ASN A 133 -2.32 -3.44 14.79
N GLN A 134 -1.65 -2.92 15.81
CA GLN A 134 -2.14 -3.00 17.19
C GLN A 134 -3.28 -2.01 17.43
N MET A 135 -3.25 -0.82 16.80
CA MET A 135 -4.33 0.16 16.84
C MET A 135 -5.67 -0.42 16.35
N LYS A 136 -5.65 -1.39 15.42
CA LYS A 136 -6.86 -2.12 15.02
C LYS A 136 -7.55 -2.82 16.20
N ALA A 137 -6.78 -3.37 17.11
CA ALA A 137 -7.33 -4.08 18.27
C ALA A 137 -7.95 -3.13 19.29
N PHE A 138 -7.37 -1.93 19.46
CA PHE A 138 -7.87 -0.93 20.41
C PHE A 138 -9.09 -0.17 19.87
N LEU A 139 -8.97 0.40 18.67
CA LEU A 139 -9.92 1.39 18.13
C LEU A 139 -10.56 0.97 16.80
N ARG A 140 -10.26 -0.21 16.28
CA ARG A 140 -10.71 -0.71 14.98
C ARG A 140 -10.26 0.16 13.78
N CYS A 141 -9.39 1.17 13.99
CA CYS A 141 -8.81 1.98 12.92
C CYS A 141 -8.25 1.11 11.79
N GLY A 142 -8.70 1.34 10.57
CA GLY A 142 -8.26 0.59 9.39
C GLY A 142 -9.00 -0.73 9.16
N MET A 143 -10.01 -1.06 9.97
CA MET A 143 -10.86 -2.27 9.81
C MET A 143 -12.15 -2.03 9.03
N GLY A 144 -12.56 -0.78 8.87
CA GLY A 144 -13.77 -0.46 8.13
C GLY A 144 -13.67 -0.70 6.62
N PRO A 145 -14.72 -0.38 5.83
CA PRO A 145 -14.81 -0.69 4.40
C PRO A 145 -13.64 -0.18 3.55
N CYS A 146 -13.01 0.94 3.94
CA CYS A 146 -11.84 1.48 3.22
C CYS A 146 -10.55 0.70 3.50
N GLN A 147 -10.53 -0.21 4.49
CA GLN A 147 -9.36 -1.03 4.86
C GLN A 147 -8.09 -0.21 5.10
N GLY A 148 -8.22 0.93 5.78
CA GLY A 148 -7.10 1.81 6.11
C GLY A 148 -6.57 2.69 4.96
N ARG A 149 -7.19 2.66 3.78
CA ARG A 149 -6.70 3.46 2.64
C ARG A 149 -6.75 4.96 2.90
N PHE A 150 -7.72 5.45 3.67
CA PHE A 150 -7.81 6.86 4.02
C PHE A 150 -7.03 7.22 5.29
N CYS A 151 -7.10 6.40 6.33
CA CYS A 151 -6.52 6.74 7.63
C CYS A 151 -5.11 6.20 7.85
N GLY A 152 -4.65 5.24 7.05
CA GLY A 152 -3.47 4.44 7.38
C GLY A 152 -2.19 5.26 7.56
N LEU A 153 -1.96 6.21 6.68
CA LEU A 153 -0.77 7.05 6.73
C LEU A 153 -0.83 8.02 7.92
N THR A 154 -1.95 8.74 8.06
CA THR A 154 -2.18 9.66 9.18
C THR A 154 -2.07 8.95 10.53
N VAL A 155 -2.67 7.77 10.69
CA VAL A 155 -2.55 6.98 11.93
C VAL A 155 -1.10 6.59 12.20
N ALA A 156 -0.34 6.16 11.19
CA ALA A 156 1.08 5.83 11.37
C ALA A 156 1.90 7.05 11.79
N GLU A 157 1.64 8.22 11.22
CA GLU A 157 2.32 9.48 11.58
C GLU A 157 1.97 9.95 13.00
N LEU A 158 0.71 9.86 13.42
CA LEU A 158 0.32 10.20 14.79
C LEU A 158 0.98 9.26 15.81
N ILE A 159 1.08 7.97 15.51
CA ILE A 159 1.79 7.01 16.35
C ILE A 159 3.30 7.35 16.41
N ALA A 160 3.90 7.67 15.26
CA ALA A 160 5.30 8.04 15.16
C ALA A 160 5.63 9.29 16.01
N GLU A 161 4.79 10.31 15.90
CA GLU A 161 4.92 11.56 16.66
C GLU A 161 4.84 11.32 18.18
N GLU A 162 3.81 10.61 18.66
CA GLU A 162 3.65 10.30 20.09
C GLU A 162 4.76 9.42 20.65
N ARG A 163 5.36 8.55 19.83
CA ARG A 163 6.48 7.71 20.22
C ARG A 163 7.84 8.38 20.06
N GLY A 164 7.92 9.51 19.37
CA GLY A 164 9.19 10.19 19.05
C GLY A 164 10.10 9.39 18.13
N VAL A 165 9.51 8.61 17.19
CA VAL A 165 10.26 7.76 16.23
C VAL A 165 9.89 8.12 14.79
N PRO A 166 10.74 7.82 13.80
CA PRO A 166 10.38 7.98 12.39
C PRO A 166 9.16 7.12 11.98
N THR A 167 8.34 7.62 11.05
CA THR A 167 7.13 6.91 10.60
C THR A 167 7.45 5.54 9.99
N GLN A 168 8.60 5.39 9.35
CA GLN A 168 9.05 4.11 8.80
C GLN A 168 9.26 3.03 9.87
N GLU A 169 9.61 3.38 11.10
CA GLU A 169 9.75 2.42 12.20
C GLU A 169 8.39 1.95 12.74
N VAL A 170 7.38 2.79 12.66
CA VAL A 170 6.00 2.43 13.05
C VAL A 170 5.41 1.42 12.09
N GLY A 171 5.77 1.51 10.83
CA GLY A 171 5.30 0.65 9.76
C GLY A 171 3.89 0.99 9.28
N TYR A 172 3.32 0.10 8.49
CA TYR A 172 2.02 0.29 7.86
C TYR A 172 1.05 -0.85 8.18
N TYR A 173 -0.23 -0.65 7.87
CA TYR A 173 -1.26 -1.67 8.04
C TYR A 173 -0.96 -2.91 7.21
N ARG A 174 -1.06 -4.08 7.85
CA ARG A 174 -1.13 -5.35 7.13
C ARG A 174 -2.55 -5.51 6.57
N LEU A 175 -2.67 -5.34 5.28
CA LEU A 175 -3.92 -5.54 4.57
C LEU A 175 -4.32 -7.01 4.62
N ARG A 176 -5.62 -7.27 4.79
CA ARG A 176 -6.20 -8.61 4.86
C ARG A 176 -7.29 -8.76 3.81
N PHE A 177 -7.47 -9.97 3.36
CA PHE A 177 -8.61 -10.28 2.51
C PHE A 177 -9.92 -10.28 3.31
N PRO A 178 -11.04 -9.88 2.69
CA PRO A 178 -11.15 -9.29 1.36
C PRO A 178 -10.60 -7.84 1.35
N THR A 179 -9.91 -7.44 0.27
CA THR A 179 -9.35 -6.08 0.13
C THR A 179 -10.38 -5.05 -0.36
N LYS A 180 -11.56 -5.50 -0.72
CA LYS A 180 -12.75 -4.70 -1.04
C LYS A 180 -13.98 -5.38 -0.44
N PRO A 181 -15.06 -4.64 -0.19
CA PRO A 181 -16.32 -5.24 0.27
C PRO A 181 -16.81 -6.33 -0.68
N LEU A 182 -17.31 -7.42 -0.10
CA LEU A 182 -17.97 -8.53 -0.77
C LEU A 182 -19.39 -8.63 -0.28
N THR A 183 -20.30 -9.09 -1.12
CA THR A 183 -21.63 -9.46 -0.70
C THR A 183 -21.63 -10.80 0.06
N LEU A 184 -22.59 -11.01 0.93
CA LEU A 184 -22.75 -12.32 1.61
C LEU A 184 -23.00 -13.44 0.61
N GLY A 185 -23.69 -13.16 -0.51
CA GLY A 185 -23.90 -14.14 -1.59
C GLY A 185 -22.60 -14.57 -2.26
N GLU A 186 -21.69 -13.63 -2.58
CA GLU A 186 -20.38 -13.95 -3.12
C GLU A 186 -19.56 -14.80 -2.13
N LEU A 187 -19.58 -14.43 -0.84
CA LEU A 187 -18.86 -15.19 0.18
C LEU A 187 -19.43 -16.61 0.35
N ALA A 188 -20.76 -16.75 0.33
CA ALA A 188 -21.43 -18.04 0.46
C ALA A 188 -21.22 -18.97 -0.75
N SER A 189 -20.97 -18.39 -1.93
CA SER A 189 -20.72 -19.14 -3.16
C SER A 189 -19.29 -19.66 -3.32
N LEU A 190 -18.38 -19.30 -2.41
CA LEU A 190 -17.01 -19.79 -2.46
C LEU A 190 -16.95 -21.32 -2.29
N PRO A 191 -16.15 -22.03 -3.11
CA PRO A 191 -15.94 -23.47 -2.94
C PRO A 191 -15.41 -23.78 -1.52
N GLN A 192 -16.07 -24.71 -0.84
CA GLN A 192 -15.59 -25.16 0.46
C GLN A 192 -14.60 -26.30 0.27
N THR A 193 -13.35 -26.06 0.67
CA THR A 193 -12.33 -27.11 0.79
C THR A 193 -12.40 -27.79 2.16
N ASP A 194 -11.80 -28.97 2.30
CA ASP A 194 -11.72 -29.65 3.58
C ASP A 194 -10.95 -28.82 4.61
N ASP A 195 -9.90 -28.13 4.21
CA ASP A 195 -9.15 -27.19 5.06
C ASP A 195 -10.04 -26.06 5.58
N SER A 196 -10.89 -25.47 4.72
CA SER A 196 -11.81 -24.41 5.13
C SER A 196 -12.87 -24.92 6.10
N ARG A 197 -13.33 -26.16 5.94
CA ARG A 197 -14.28 -26.80 6.87
C ARG A 197 -13.64 -27.11 8.23
N GLN A 198 -12.38 -27.48 8.26
CA GLN A 198 -11.63 -27.76 9.49
C GLN A 198 -11.23 -26.48 10.23
N ALA A 199 -11.04 -25.36 9.52
CA ALA A 199 -10.71 -24.08 10.12
C ALA A 199 -11.84 -23.43 10.94
N VAL A 200 -13.07 -23.93 10.83
CA VAL A 200 -14.23 -23.41 11.56
C VAL A 200 -14.28 -24.03 12.94
N VAL A 201 -14.32 -23.20 13.98
CA VAL A 201 -14.55 -23.65 15.37
C VAL A 201 -15.96 -24.25 15.47
N ARG A 202 -16.03 -25.56 15.65
CA ARG A 202 -17.30 -26.24 15.87
C ARG A 202 -17.65 -26.18 17.37
N LEU A 203 -18.77 -25.55 17.67
CA LEU A 203 -19.35 -25.68 19.01
C LEU A 203 -19.70 -27.14 19.19
N LYS A 204 -19.14 -27.79 20.22
CA LYS A 204 -19.61 -29.11 20.64
C LYS A 204 -21.07 -29.00 21.01
N LYS A 205 -21.93 -29.80 20.39
CA LYS A 205 -23.33 -29.98 20.81
C LYS A 205 -23.39 -30.65 22.17
#